data_e6c88fd04392a78c410bad59e7cdfe8b
#
_entry.id   e6c88fd04392a78c410bad59e7cdfe8b
#
_cell.length_a   1.000
_cell.length_b   1.000
_cell.length_c   1.000
_cell.angle_alpha   90.00
_cell.angle_beta   90.00
_cell.angle_gamma   90.00
#
_symmetry.space_group_name_H-M   'P 1'
#
loop_
_entity.id
_entity.type
_entity.pdbx_description
1 polymer ?
#
loop_
_entity_poly.entity_id
_entity_poly.type
_entity_poly.pdbx_seq_one_letter_code
_entity_poly.pdbx_strand_id
1 'polypeptide(L)'
;MNGAECEPLLQTDRYLMRNCARKLIRTADRIKEETGAKEFIIALKAAYTREIESLERAIEELGSSVKLHKLQSFFPAGDEQTIVYEVTGRVVPPAAIPLSVGCVVSNVATIYGIGDAFEGEPFTRKFLTVTGEVAHPTILRVPVGTPVSECIALAGGTHLSRYIVVNGGPMMGKMIPMEEVPNSYVTKTMSGLIVLPEDSAIARRNQVTVKHMINQAKSACIQCSFCSQMCPRALLGHPIRPNKIMRKLSSGTPIGEMLNDPDVRNAALCCECGICEIYACPMGLKPRTVNSMLKKELAKAGIRYQRPEGVEYTARPERGMRKAPTERVASRAGVGAYENLKIDDFFSVNPEEAGCVRLSLRQGIGAPSVPTVKDGDPVKAGERIAACPEKSLGSELHASVSGTVSIDPDGAYIEIRTGKSWSYEKQEP
;
A
#
# COMPACT_ATOMS: atom_id res chain seq x y z
N MET A 1 11.57 6.17 -9.20
CA MET A 1 10.93 4.90 -8.74
C MET A 1 11.10 4.77 -7.24
N ASN A 2 10.02 4.46 -6.53
CA ASN A 2 10.03 4.20 -5.10
C ASN A 2 10.30 2.70 -4.86
N GLY A 3 11.51 2.36 -4.46
CA GLY A 3 11.96 1.04 -4.03
C GLY A 3 12.18 0.94 -2.52
N ALA A 4 11.73 1.94 -1.76
CA ALA A 4 11.88 1.98 -0.30
C ALA A 4 10.66 1.37 0.40
N GLU A 5 10.31 0.09 0.11
CA GLU A 5 9.23 -0.57 0.83
C GLU A 5 9.33 -0.33 2.33
N CYS A 6 8.35 0.35 2.90
CA CYS A 6 8.40 0.74 4.30
C CYS A 6 7.42 -0.03 5.19
N GLU A 7 6.46 -0.74 4.61
CA GLU A 7 5.60 -1.65 5.36
C GLU A 7 6.42 -2.87 5.81
N PRO A 8 6.57 -3.08 7.13
CA PRO A 8 7.28 -4.27 7.62
C PRO A 8 6.69 -5.55 7.04
N LEU A 9 7.52 -6.57 6.87
CA LEU A 9 7.22 -7.91 6.37
C LEU A 9 6.94 -8.01 4.86
N LEU A 10 6.60 -6.91 4.16
CA LEU A 10 6.40 -6.96 2.72
C LEU A 10 7.74 -7.01 1.98
N GLN A 11 7.88 -7.93 1.03
CA GLN A 11 9.12 -8.14 0.27
C GLN A 11 8.90 -8.18 -1.25
N THR A 12 7.69 -7.91 -1.73
CA THR A 12 7.36 -7.93 -3.15
C THR A 12 8.23 -6.99 -3.97
N ASP A 13 8.39 -5.72 -3.53
CA ASP A 13 9.21 -4.73 -4.24
C ASP A 13 10.69 -5.13 -4.24
N ARG A 14 11.18 -5.71 -3.14
CA ARG A 14 12.54 -6.24 -3.03
C ARG A 14 12.75 -7.40 -4.00
N TYR A 15 11.80 -8.34 -4.05
CA TYR A 15 11.84 -9.46 -5.00
C TYR A 15 11.95 -8.95 -6.45
N LEU A 16 11.12 -8.00 -6.85
CA LEU A 16 11.13 -7.43 -8.19
C LEU A 16 12.46 -6.72 -8.51
N MET A 17 13.00 -5.92 -7.59
CA MET A 17 14.29 -5.26 -7.79
C MET A 17 15.44 -6.24 -7.91
N ARG A 18 15.40 -7.36 -7.19
CA ARG A 18 16.43 -8.40 -7.22
C ARG A 18 16.37 -9.28 -8.46
N ASN A 19 15.16 -9.74 -8.85
CA ASN A 19 14.99 -10.76 -9.86
C ASN A 19 14.56 -10.21 -11.24
N CYS A 20 14.01 -8.99 -11.29
CA CYS A 20 13.52 -8.36 -12.51
C CYS A 20 14.25 -7.05 -12.84
N ALA A 21 15.48 -6.86 -12.32
CA ALA A 21 16.25 -5.63 -12.45
C ALA A 21 16.38 -5.15 -13.91
N ARG A 22 16.73 -6.03 -14.85
CA ARG A 22 16.88 -5.67 -16.27
C ARG A 22 15.58 -5.12 -16.88
N LYS A 23 14.43 -5.73 -16.56
CA LYS A 23 13.12 -5.22 -17.02
C LYS A 23 12.82 -3.86 -16.41
N LEU A 24 13.07 -3.68 -15.12
CA LEU A 24 12.86 -2.40 -14.43
C LEU A 24 13.72 -1.28 -15.03
N ILE A 25 15.00 -1.55 -15.33
CA ILE A 25 15.91 -0.55 -15.91
C ILE A 25 15.48 -0.20 -17.35
N ARG A 26 15.19 -1.19 -18.21
CA ARG A 26 14.68 -0.93 -19.57
C ARG A 26 13.40 -0.10 -19.57
N THR A 27 12.48 -0.44 -18.66
CA THR A 27 11.23 0.32 -18.49
C THR A 27 11.50 1.74 -18.00
N ALA A 28 12.43 1.92 -17.08
CA ALA A 28 12.84 3.22 -16.57
C ALA A 28 13.42 4.12 -17.68
N ASP A 29 14.31 3.58 -18.51
CA ASP A 29 14.89 4.31 -19.64
C ASP A 29 13.81 4.72 -20.64
N ARG A 30 12.89 3.80 -20.99
CA ARG A 30 11.78 4.10 -21.89
C ARG A 30 10.82 5.14 -21.31
N ILE A 31 10.46 5.05 -20.03
CA ILE A 31 9.65 6.09 -19.36
C ILE A 31 10.36 7.44 -19.43
N LYS A 32 11.67 7.48 -19.15
CA LYS A 32 12.45 8.71 -19.21
C LYS A 32 12.43 9.34 -20.60
N GLU A 33 12.59 8.53 -21.64
CA GLU A 33 12.53 8.96 -23.04
C GLU A 33 11.15 9.50 -23.42
N GLU A 34 10.09 8.69 -23.22
CA GLU A 34 8.71 9.04 -23.58
C GLU A 34 8.16 10.27 -22.86
N THR A 35 8.61 10.50 -21.61
CA THR A 35 8.16 11.65 -20.80
C THR A 35 9.05 12.87 -20.91
N GLY A 36 10.23 12.77 -21.54
CA GLY A 36 11.25 13.82 -21.56
C GLY A 36 11.80 14.17 -20.16
N ALA A 37 11.72 13.24 -19.20
CA ALA A 37 12.22 13.45 -17.86
C ALA A 37 13.74 13.63 -17.86
N LYS A 38 14.25 14.63 -17.13
CA LYS A 38 15.69 14.91 -17.05
C LYS A 38 16.47 13.76 -16.42
N GLU A 39 15.91 13.15 -15.39
CA GLU A 39 16.52 12.08 -14.62
C GLU A 39 15.49 11.02 -14.25
N PHE A 40 15.92 9.77 -14.19
CA PHE A 40 15.17 8.70 -13.55
C PHE A 40 16.00 8.20 -12.36
N ILE A 41 15.40 8.22 -11.17
CA ILE A 41 16.08 7.87 -9.92
C ILE A 41 15.32 6.72 -9.24
N ILE A 42 16.05 5.68 -8.87
CA ILE A 42 15.54 4.59 -8.05
C ILE A 42 15.98 4.86 -6.61
N ALA A 43 15.03 5.19 -5.75
CA ALA A 43 15.30 5.41 -4.33
C ALA A 43 14.95 4.16 -3.54
N LEU A 44 15.95 3.58 -2.86
CA LEU A 44 15.82 2.34 -2.08
C LEU A 44 16.68 2.40 -0.82
N LYS A 45 16.38 1.55 0.18
CA LYS A 45 17.12 1.54 1.44
C LYS A 45 18.55 1.04 1.23
N ALA A 46 19.55 1.69 1.83
CA ALA A 46 20.95 1.28 1.78
C ALA A 46 21.19 -0.16 2.30
N ALA A 47 20.31 -0.65 3.15
CA ALA A 47 20.35 -2.02 3.67
C ALA A 47 19.94 -3.10 2.65
N TYR A 48 19.43 -2.72 1.48
CA TYR A 48 18.99 -3.64 0.43
C TYR A 48 20.14 -3.99 -0.50
N THR A 49 21.20 -4.61 0.04
CA THR A 49 22.46 -4.85 -0.68
C THR A 49 22.27 -5.72 -1.92
N ARG A 50 21.54 -6.84 -1.85
CA ARG A 50 21.28 -7.74 -2.98
C ARG A 50 20.49 -7.05 -4.09
N GLU A 51 19.53 -6.21 -3.75
CA GLU A 51 18.71 -5.43 -4.67
C GLU A 51 19.56 -4.35 -5.36
N ILE A 52 20.42 -3.68 -4.59
CA ILE A 52 21.36 -2.67 -5.11
C ILE A 52 22.30 -3.31 -6.13
N GLU A 53 22.96 -4.43 -5.78
CA GLU A 53 23.87 -5.16 -6.66
C GLU A 53 23.20 -5.60 -7.97
N SER A 54 21.96 -6.10 -7.90
CA SER A 54 21.19 -6.50 -9.07
C SER A 54 20.84 -5.32 -9.99
N LEU A 55 20.46 -4.18 -9.39
CA LEU A 55 20.16 -2.97 -10.16
C LEU A 55 21.42 -2.32 -10.74
N GLU A 56 22.50 -2.22 -9.98
CA GLU A 56 23.79 -1.68 -10.44
C GLU A 56 24.32 -2.50 -11.64
N ARG A 57 24.28 -3.83 -11.55
CA ARG A 57 24.64 -4.73 -12.67
C ARG A 57 23.76 -4.49 -13.89
N ALA A 58 22.44 -4.39 -13.71
CA ALA A 58 21.53 -4.16 -14.84
C ALA A 58 21.74 -2.78 -15.49
N ILE A 59 22.06 -1.74 -14.71
CA ILE A 59 22.40 -0.40 -15.21
C ILE A 59 23.67 -0.48 -16.07
N GLU A 60 24.73 -1.15 -15.59
CA GLU A 60 25.99 -1.31 -16.29
C GLU A 60 25.82 -2.10 -17.59
N GLU A 61 25.15 -3.28 -17.53
CA GLU A 61 24.92 -4.15 -18.69
C GLU A 61 24.10 -3.48 -19.79
N LEU A 62 23.17 -2.57 -19.44
CA LEU A 62 22.30 -1.88 -20.38
C LEU A 62 22.86 -0.51 -20.81
N GLY A 63 23.96 -0.06 -20.21
CA GLY A 63 24.49 1.30 -20.44
C GLY A 63 23.49 2.40 -20.04
N SER A 64 22.65 2.13 -19.02
CA SER A 64 21.55 3.01 -18.62
C SER A 64 22.03 4.23 -17.85
N SER A 65 21.31 5.34 -18.00
CA SER A 65 21.54 6.58 -17.23
C SER A 65 20.71 6.67 -15.93
N VAL A 66 20.01 5.61 -15.54
CA VAL A 66 19.26 5.51 -14.28
C VAL A 66 20.21 5.64 -13.10
N LYS A 67 19.81 6.43 -12.10
CA LYS A 67 20.59 6.64 -10.88
C LYS A 67 19.97 5.91 -9.69
N LEU A 68 20.80 5.38 -8.79
CA LEU A 68 20.37 4.85 -7.51
C LEU A 68 20.57 5.89 -6.41
N HIS A 69 19.56 6.09 -5.56
CA HIS A 69 19.63 6.92 -4.36
C HIS A 69 19.43 6.05 -3.12
N LYS A 70 20.48 5.91 -2.31
CA LYS A 70 20.51 5.05 -1.12
C LYS A 70 19.94 5.79 0.09
N LEU A 71 18.78 5.36 0.58
CA LEU A 71 18.07 5.94 1.72
C LEU A 71 18.47 5.27 3.04
N GLN A 72 18.37 6.01 4.14
CA GLN A 72 18.42 5.41 5.47
C GLN A 72 17.20 4.50 5.71
N SER A 73 17.37 3.46 6.54
CA SER A 73 16.26 2.58 6.93
C SER A 73 15.42 3.21 8.02
N PHE A 74 14.30 3.84 7.67
CA PHE A 74 13.33 4.41 8.61
C PHE A 74 11.90 4.29 8.07
N PHE A 75 10.93 4.46 8.94
CA PHE A 75 9.51 4.52 8.58
C PHE A 75 8.99 5.97 8.73
N PRO A 76 8.24 6.51 7.76
CA PRO A 76 7.88 5.96 6.47
C PRO A 76 8.78 6.52 5.32
N ALA A 77 9.93 5.91 5.05
CA ALA A 77 10.83 6.35 3.97
C ALA A 77 10.18 6.29 2.57
N GLY A 78 9.29 5.32 2.36
CA GLY A 78 8.56 5.12 1.10
C GLY A 78 7.28 5.96 0.96
N ASP A 79 6.96 6.86 1.90
CA ASP A 79 5.91 7.84 1.68
C ASP A 79 6.32 8.79 0.54
N GLU A 80 5.42 9.05 -0.42
CA GLU A 80 5.78 9.77 -1.65
C GLU A 80 6.35 11.16 -1.43
N GLN A 81 5.84 11.92 -0.45
CA GLN A 81 6.36 13.26 -0.15
C GLN A 81 7.65 13.19 0.66
N THR A 82 7.79 12.17 1.50
CA THR A 82 9.02 11.88 2.23
C THR A 82 10.15 11.52 1.25
N ILE A 83 9.89 10.63 0.29
CA ILE A 83 10.90 10.19 -0.68
C ILE A 83 11.32 11.33 -1.63
N VAL A 84 10.38 12.19 -2.04
CA VAL A 84 10.72 13.39 -2.83
C VAL A 84 11.68 14.28 -2.06
N TYR A 85 11.43 14.53 -0.78
CA TYR A 85 12.33 15.34 0.04
C TYR A 85 13.70 14.68 0.23
N GLU A 86 13.74 13.37 0.55
CA GLU A 86 15.01 12.65 0.74
C GLU A 86 15.89 12.67 -0.52
N VAL A 87 15.27 12.57 -1.71
CA VAL A 87 15.99 12.49 -2.98
C VAL A 87 16.37 13.87 -3.52
N THR A 88 15.51 14.87 -3.36
CA THR A 88 15.64 16.18 -4.05
C THR A 88 15.82 17.38 -3.13
N GLY A 89 15.58 17.22 -1.83
CA GLY A 89 15.52 18.33 -0.87
C GLY A 89 14.27 19.22 -1.00
N ARG A 90 13.36 18.94 -1.95
CA ARG A 90 12.17 19.73 -2.21
C ARG A 90 11.02 19.29 -1.31
N VAL A 91 10.34 20.26 -0.68
CA VAL A 91 9.13 20.00 0.08
C VAL A 91 7.92 20.09 -0.84
N VAL A 92 7.16 19.01 -0.96
CA VAL A 92 5.84 19.03 -1.60
C VAL A 92 4.89 19.83 -0.72
N PRO A 93 4.24 20.91 -1.21
CA PRO A 93 3.35 21.70 -0.38
C PRO A 93 2.14 20.91 0.15
N PRO A 94 1.54 21.32 1.29
CA PRO A 94 0.35 20.65 1.83
C PRO A 94 -0.78 20.54 0.79
N ALA A 95 -1.43 19.37 0.76
CA ALA A 95 -2.48 18.99 -0.19
C ALA A 95 -2.08 19.05 -1.68
N ALA A 96 -0.78 19.20 -1.99
CA ALA A 96 -0.26 19.06 -3.34
C ALA A 96 0.26 17.63 -3.58
N ILE A 97 0.49 17.32 -4.86
CA ILE A 97 1.13 16.07 -5.31
C ILE A 97 2.59 16.34 -5.71
N PRO A 98 3.46 15.33 -5.77
CA PRO A 98 4.86 15.46 -6.16
C PRO A 98 5.10 16.25 -7.46
N LEU A 99 4.18 16.17 -8.41
CA LEU A 99 4.27 16.90 -9.68
C LEU A 99 4.38 18.42 -9.49
N SER A 100 3.81 18.98 -8.41
CA SER A 100 3.91 20.42 -8.11
C SER A 100 5.34 20.90 -7.85
N VAL A 101 6.25 19.99 -7.58
CA VAL A 101 7.70 20.25 -7.42
C VAL A 101 8.54 19.58 -8.52
N GLY A 102 7.89 19.22 -9.64
CA GLY A 102 8.56 18.62 -10.82
C GLY A 102 8.99 17.18 -10.61
N CYS A 103 8.29 16.41 -9.77
CA CYS A 103 8.58 15.00 -9.51
C CYS A 103 7.37 14.11 -9.79
N VAL A 104 7.62 12.91 -10.33
CA VAL A 104 6.63 11.84 -10.40
C VAL A 104 7.17 10.66 -9.58
N VAL A 105 6.36 10.09 -8.70
CA VAL A 105 6.72 8.96 -7.86
C VAL A 105 5.88 7.76 -8.24
N SER A 106 6.53 6.64 -8.59
CA SER A 106 5.88 5.37 -8.91
C SER A 106 6.52 4.23 -8.14
N ASN A 107 5.71 3.29 -7.67
CA ASN A 107 6.18 2.09 -6.99
C ASN A 107 6.86 1.12 -7.97
N VAL A 108 7.75 0.25 -7.48
CA VAL A 108 8.47 -0.77 -8.25
C VAL A 108 7.52 -1.66 -9.06
N ALA A 109 6.45 -2.17 -8.44
CA ALA A 109 5.50 -3.04 -9.13
C ALA A 109 4.72 -2.28 -10.22
N THR A 110 4.51 -0.97 -10.07
CA THR A 110 3.94 -0.12 -11.12
C THR A 110 4.88 0.00 -12.31
N ILE A 111 6.17 0.25 -12.07
CA ILE A 111 7.18 0.30 -13.15
C ILE A 111 7.28 -1.05 -13.87
N TYR A 112 7.23 -2.16 -13.12
CA TYR A 112 7.19 -3.50 -13.71
C TYR A 112 5.96 -3.67 -14.65
N GLY A 113 4.78 -3.29 -14.17
CA GLY A 113 3.53 -3.37 -14.96
C GLY A 113 3.51 -2.43 -16.18
N ILE A 114 4.14 -1.25 -16.09
CA ILE A 114 4.34 -0.37 -17.27
C ILE A 114 5.24 -1.08 -18.29
N GLY A 115 6.25 -1.83 -17.84
CA GLY A 115 7.07 -2.66 -18.73
C GLY A 115 6.27 -3.74 -19.45
N ASP A 116 5.35 -4.42 -18.73
CA ASP A 116 4.42 -5.37 -19.36
C ASP A 116 3.53 -4.66 -20.40
N ALA A 117 2.98 -3.49 -20.07
CA ALA A 117 2.14 -2.72 -20.99
C ALA A 117 2.90 -2.26 -22.25
N PHE A 118 4.17 -1.90 -22.16
CA PHE A 118 5.02 -1.59 -23.29
C PHE A 118 5.26 -2.80 -24.22
N GLU A 119 5.17 -4.00 -23.67
CA GLU A 119 5.26 -5.27 -24.41
C GLU A 119 3.88 -5.74 -24.93
N GLY A 120 2.80 -4.97 -24.69
CA GLY A 120 1.44 -5.31 -25.10
C GLY A 120 0.72 -6.26 -24.13
N GLU A 121 1.32 -6.55 -22.98
CA GLU A 121 0.76 -7.47 -21.98
C GLU A 121 -0.21 -6.74 -21.03
N PRO A 122 -1.46 -7.16 -20.92
CA PRO A 122 -2.41 -6.55 -19.99
C PRO A 122 -2.11 -6.95 -18.55
N PHE A 123 -2.51 -6.09 -17.60
CA PHE A 123 -2.31 -6.34 -16.16
C PHE A 123 -3.32 -7.39 -15.64
N THR A 124 -2.97 -8.66 -15.78
CA THR A 124 -3.80 -9.82 -15.40
C THR A 124 -3.26 -10.59 -14.19
N ARG A 125 -1.99 -10.39 -13.83
CA ARG A 125 -1.35 -11.09 -12.71
C ARG A 125 -0.74 -10.13 -11.71
N LYS A 126 -0.73 -10.51 -10.45
CA LYS A 126 -0.24 -9.70 -9.33
C LYS A 126 0.83 -10.42 -8.55
N PHE A 127 1.92 -9.72 -8.25
CA PHE A 127 2.91 -10.15 -7.26
C PHE A 127 2.44 -9.72 -5.87
N LEU A 128 2.54 -10.61 -4.89
CA LEU A 128 2.25 -10.32 -3.50
C LEU A 128 3.09 -11.19 -2.56
N THR A 129 3.36 -10.65 -1.37
CA THR A 129 4.01 -11.36 -0.27
C THR A 129 2.94 -12.11 0.52
N VAL A 130 3.14 -13.39 0.83
CA VAL A 130 2.34 -14.12 1.82
C VAL A 130 3.25 -14.54 2.96
N THR A 131 2.93 -14.13 4.19
CA THR A 131 3.82 -14.29 5.35
C THR A 131 3.04 -14.29 6.69
N GLY A 132 3.74 -14.36 7.79
CA GLY A 132 3.17 -14.52 9.13
C GLY A 132 3.06 -15.99 9.51
N GLU A 133 1.94 -16.40 10.07
CA GLU A 133 1.65 -17.77 10.52
C GLU A 133 1.23 -18.68 9.36
N VAL A 134 2.06 -18.76 8.33
CA VAL A 134 1.93 -19.72 7.22
C VAL A 134 3.12 -20.67 7.23
N ALA A 135 2.94 -21.88 6.69
CA ALA A 135 3.99 -22.88 6.72
C ALA A 135 5.25 -22.49 5.93
N HIS A 136 5.05 -21.80 4.76
CA HIS A 136 6.12 -21.39 3.86
C HIS A 136 5.90 -19.95 3.41
N PRO A 137 6.42 -18.94 4.15
CA PRO A 137 6.38 -17.55 3.69
C PRO A 137 6.98 -17.40 2.30
N THR A 138 6.26 -16.77 1.37
CA THR A 138 6.61 -16.79 -0.05
C THR A 138 6.20 -15.55 -0.80
N ILE A 139 6.80 -15.32 -1.97
CA ILE A 139 6.31 -14.38 -2.99
C ILE A 139 5.45 -15.15 -3.99
N LEU A 140 4.24 -14.69 -4.21
CA LEU A 140 3.34 -15.25 -5.20
C LEU A 140 3.20 -14.34 -6.42
N ARG A 141 3.08 -14.92 -7.61
CA ARG A 141 2.56 -14.26 -8.82
C ARG A 141 1.30 -14.99 -9.25
N VAL A 142 0.14 -14.42 -8.95
CA VAL A 142 -1.17 -15.05 -9.17
C VAL A 142 -2.04 -14.22 -10.09
N PRO A 143 -3.04 -14.83 -10.76
CA PRO A 143 -4.08 -14.10 -11.48
C PRO A 143 -4.80 -13.10 -10.56
N VAL A 144 -5.13 -11.90 -11.07
CA VAL A 144 -6.01 -10.98 -10.34
C VAL A 144 -7.36 -11.66 -10.15
N GLY A 145 -7.92 -11.57 -8.94
CA GLY A 145 -9.15 -12.28 -8.59
C GLY A 145 -8.96 -13.66 -7.97
N THR A 146 -7.72 -14.12 -7.78
CA THR A 146 -7.44 -15.34 -6.99
C THR A 146 -8.01 -15.22 -5.58
N PRO A 147 -8.70 -16.24 -5.04
CA PRO A 147 -9.16 -16.22 -3.66
C PRO A 147 -7.98 -16.06 -2.67
N VAL A 148 -8.18 -15.29 -1.61
CA VAL A 148 -7.16 -15.12 -0.55
C VAL A 148 -6.87 -16.46 0.14
N SER A 149 -7.87 -17.34 0.29
CA SER A 149 -7.69 -18.70 0.81
C SER A 149 -6.70 -19.53 0.00
N GLU A 150 -6.73 -19.37 -1.34
CA GLU A 150 -5.79 -20.07 -2.23
C GLU A 150 -4.37 -19.53 -2.10
N CYS A 151 -4.22 -18.20 -1.92
CA CYS A 151 -2.91 -17.63 -1.64
C CYS A 151 -2.29 -18.17 -0.34
N ILE A 152 -3.12 -18.38 0.69
CA ILE A 152 -2.67 -18.99 1.96
C ILE A 152 -2.34 -20.47 1.74
N ALA A 153 -3.15 -21.20 0.97
CA ALA A 153 -2.88 -22.61 0.64
C ALA A 153 -1.57 -22.77 -0.14
N LEU A 154 -1.28 -21.88 -1.11
CA LEU A 154 0.00 -21.85 -1.85
C LEU A 154 1.21 -21.61 -0.93
N ALA A 155 1.03 -20.88 0.17
CA ALA A 155 2.04 -20.71 1.21
C ALA A 155 2.09 -21.87 2.22
N GLY A 156 1.50 -23.02 1.88
CA GLY A 156 1.46 -24.25 2.72
C GLY A 156 0.37 -24.25 3.79
N GLY A 157 -0.58 -23.29 3.73
CA GLY A 157 -1.64 -23.16 4.72
C GLY A 157 -1.19 -22.52 6.04
N THR A 158 -2.08 -22.52 7.02
CA THR A 158 -1.80 -22.09 8.39
C THR A 158 -2.22 -23.15 9.41
N HIS A 159 -1.47 -23.28 10.49
CA HIS A 159 -1.80 -24.17 11.60
C HIS A 159 -2.77 -23.55 12.62
N LEU A 160 -3.08 -22.26 12.46
CA LEU A 160 -3.96 -21.56 13.36
C LEU A 160 -5.42 -21.98 13.14
N SER A 161 -6.13 -22.35 14.21
CA SER A 161 -7.58 -22.62 14.17
C SER A 161 -8.41 -21.35 14.03
N ARG A 162 -7.91 -20.20 14.53
CA ARG A 162 -8.50 -18.88 14.43
C ARG A 162 -7.45 -17.84 14.08
N TYR A 163 -7.68 -17.09 13.02
CA TYR A 163 -6.72 -16.13 12.50
C TYR A 163 -7.39 -14.93 11.86
N ILE A 164 -6.61 -13.90 11.62
CA ILE A 164 -6.96 -12.78 10.74
C ILE A 164 -5.94 -12.72 9.59
N VAL A 165 -6.33 -12.09 8.51
CA VAL A 165 -5.40 -11.75 7.42
C VAL A 165 -5.30 -10.24 7.33
N VAL A 166 -4.08 -9.73 7.26
CA VAL A 166 -3.85 -8.31 6.96
C VAL A 166 -3.55 -8.19 5.47
N ASN A 167 -4.45 -7.53 4.75
CA ASN A 167 -4.26 -7.15 3.35
C ASN A 167 -3.39 -5.90 3.28
N GLY A 168 -2.15 -6.04 2.86
CA GLY A 168 -1.10 -5.03 2.90
C GLY A 168 -0.17 -5.21 4.10
N GLY A 169 0.49 -4.15 4.53
CA GLY A 169 1.43 -4.20 5.65
C GLY A 169 0.79 -3.94 7.02
N PRO A 170 1.53 -4.15 8.12
CA PRO A 170 1.00 -4.06 9.49
C PRO A 170 0.69 -2.63 9.93
N MET A 171 1.18 -1.61 9.21
CA MET A 171 0.99 -0.20 9.54
C MET A 171 -0.26 0.38 8.88
N MET A 172 -0.50 0.13 7.61
CA MET A 172 -1.57 0.73 6.80
C MET A 172 -2.55 -0.31 6.25
N GLY A 173 -2.26 -1.60 6.34
CA GLY A 173 -3.08 -2.68 5.81
C GLY A 173 -4.45 -2.77 6.47
N LYS A 174 -5.37 -3.44 5.78
CA LYS A 174 -6.73 -3.69 6.24
C LYS A 174 -6.86 -5.11 6.77
N MET A 175 -7.49 -5.25 7.93
CA MET A 175 -7.79 -6.54 8.51
C MET A 175 -8.95 -7.21 7.76
N ILE A 176 -8.78 -8.47 7.42
CA ILE A 176 -9.79 -9.40 6.91
C ILE A 176 -10.03 -10.43 8.03
N PRO A 177 -11.20 -10.47 8.66
CA PRO A 177 -11.55 -11.52 9.60
C PRO A 177 -11.57 -12.90 8.91
N MET A 178 -11.33 -13.97 9.67
CA MET A 178 -11.30 -15.33 9.12
C MET A 178 -12.56 -15.68 8.33
N GLU A 179 -13.71 -15.24 8.78
CA GLU A 179 -15.03 -15.49 8.17
C GLU A 179 -15.16 -14.81 6.77
N GLU A 180 -14.42 -13.74 6.54
CA GLU A 180 -14.41 -13.01 5.27
C GLU A 180 -13.35 -13.51 4.28
N VAL A 181 -12.38 -14.32 4.73
CA VAL A 181 -11.29 -14.83 3.89
C VAL A 181 -11.79 -15.60 2.67
N PRO A 182 -12.82 -16.50 2.78
CA PRO A 182 -13.35 -17.22 1.62
C PRO A 182 -13.99 -16.32 0.56
N ASN A 183 -14.44 -15.11 0.95
CA ASN A 183 -15.04 -14.10 0.07
C ASN A 183 -14.11 -12.94 -0.27
N SER A 184 -12.82 -13.09 0.01
CA SER A 184 -11.80 -12.10 -0.29
C SER A 184 -10.94 -12.55 -1.45
N TYR A 185 -10.62 -11.62 -2.36
CA TYR A 185 -9.94 -11.91 -3.62
C TYR A 185 -8.80 -10.93 -3.87
N VAL A 186 -7.77 -11.39 -4.57
CA VAL A 186 -6.60 -10.57 -4.93
C VAL A 186 -7.03 -9.45 -5.89
N THR A 187 -6.71 -8.22 -5.52
CA THR A 187 -6.95 -7.02 -6.34
C THR A 187 -5.64 -6.47 -6.91
N LYS A 188 -5.74 -5.59 -7.91
CA LYS A 188 -4.57 -4.91 -8.50
C LYS A 188 -3.74 -4.12 -7.48
N THR A 189 -4.36 -3.66 -6.39
CA THR A 189 -3.71 -2.83 -5.36
C THR A 189 -3.15 -3.62 -4.18
N MET A 190 -3.43 -4.92 -4.08
CA MET A 190 -2.93 -5.77 -3.00
C MET A 190 -1.43 -6.00 -3.15
N SER A 191 -0.63 -5.80 -2.08
CA SER A 191 0.83 -5.99 -2.09
C SER A 191 1.28 -7.15 -1.20
N GLY A 192 0.44 -7.61 -0.29
CA GLY A 192 0.75 -8.74 0.58
C GLY A 192 -0.41 -9.16 1.46
N LEU A 193 -0.27 -10.35 2.01
CA LEU A 193 -1.17 -11.01 2.95
C LEU A 193 -0.34 -11.47 4.15
N ILE A 194 -0.69 -11.01 5.35
CA ILE A 194 -0.02 -11.39 6.58
C ILE A 194 -1.04 -12.14 7.43
N VAL A 195 -0.81 -13.43 7.65
CA VAL A 195 -1.67 -14.28 8.49
C VAL A 195 -1.21 -14.15 9.94
N LEU A 196 -2.11 -13.77 10.84
CA LEU A 196 -1.80 -13.54 12.26
C LEU A 196 -2.87 -14.16 13.16
N PRO A 197 -2.54 -14.49 14.42
CA PRO A 197 -3.53 -14.93 15.39
C PRO A 197 -4.66 -13.91 15.58
N GLU A 198 -5.88 -14.41 15.81
CA GLU A 198 -7.07 -13.56 16.03
C GLU A 198 -6.91 -12.62 17.23
N ASP A 199 -6.09 -12.98 18.21
CA ASP A 199 -5.77 -12.17 19.39
C ASP A 199 -4.52 -11.30 19.22
N SER A 200 -3.97 -11.17 18.01
CA SER A 200 -2.79 -10.36 17.71
C SER A 200 -2.98 -8.88 18.07
N ALA A 201 -1.88 -8.17 18.26
CA ALA A 201 -1.92 -6.74 18.55
C ALA A 201 -2.64 -5.92 17.47
N ILE A 202 -2.56 -6.36 16.21
CA ILE A 202 -3.27 -5.73 15.08
C ILE A 202 -4.78 -5.97 15.20
N ALA A 203 -5.22 -7.19 15.49
CA ALA A 203 -6.63 -7.51 15.68
C ALA A 203 -7.23 -6.67 16.82
N ARG A 204 -6.59 -6.67 17.99
CA ARG A 204 -7.03 -5.88 19.15
C ARG A 204 -7.13 -4.38 18.86
N ARG A 205 -6.20 -3.83 18.06
CA ARG A 205 -6.27 -2.42 17.65
C ARG A 205 -7.47 -2.09 16.79
N ASN A 206 -7.88 -3.00 15.92
CA ASN A 206 -8.98 -2.79 14.98
C ASN A 206 -10.38 -2.96 15.62
N GLN A 207 -10.47 -3.60 16.78
CA GLN A 207 -11.74 -3.80 17.52
C GLN A 207 -12.17 -2.58 18.36
N VAL A 208 -11.34 -1.53 18.45
CA VAL A 208 -11.61 -0.36 19.28
C VAL A 208 -12.70 0.52 18.68
N THR A 209 -13.81 0.71 19.40
CA THR A 209 -14.92 1.57 18.95
C THR A 209 -14.61 3.06 19.06
N VAL A 210 -15.29 3.89 18.26
CA VAL A 210 -15.15 5.36 18.31
C VAL A 210 -15.43 5.91 19.72
N LYS A 211 -16.49 5.40 20.39
CA LYS A 211 -16.83 5.79 21.77
C LYS A 211 -15.67 5.50 22.74
N HIS A 212 -15.04 4.32 22.61
CA HIS A 212 -13.89 3.96 23.43
C HIS A 212 -12.70 4.88 23.17
N MET A 213 -12.39 5.17 21.89
CA MET A 213 -11.30 6.09 21.52
C MET A 213 -11.48 7.49 22.12
N ILE A 214 -12.70 8.03 22.09
CA ILE A 214 -13.03 9.33 22.69
C ILE A 214 -12.83 9.29 24.20
N ASN A 215 -13.35 8.29 24.89
CA ASN A 215 -13.23 8.16 26.33
C ASN A 215 -11.75 7.98 26.76
N GLN A 216 -11.01 7.15 26.03
CA GLN A 216 -9.59 6.95 26.28
C GLN A 216 -8.78 8.25 26.04
N ALA A 217 -9.13 9.03 25.01
CA ALA A 217 -8.49 10.33 24.77
C ALA A 217 -8.75 11.31 25.94
N LYS A 218 -9.95 11.32 26.52
CA LYS A 218 -10.30 12.17 27.66
C LYS A 218 -9.53 11.81 28.91
N SER A 219 -9.37 10.51 29.20
CA SER A 219 -8.80 10.02 30.47
C SER A 219 -7.28 9.84 30.43
N ALA A 220 -6.69 9.53 29.27
CA ALA A 220 -5.31 9.08 29.17
C ALA A 220 -4.39 9.97 28.31
N CYS A 221 -4.89 11.01 27.64
CA CYS A 221 -4.03 11.89 26.84
C CYS A 221 -3.21 12.82 27.74
N ILE A 222 -1.93 12.53 27.92
CA ILE A 222 -1.00 13.31 28.74
C ILE A 222 -0.44 14.56 28.02
N GLN A 223 -0.92 14.92 26.85
CA GLN A 223 -0.54 16.11 26.06
C GLN A 223 0.97 16.20 25.73
N CYS A 224 1.70 15.10 25.67
CA CYS A 224 3.16 15.05 25.43
C CYS A 224 3.57 15.54 24.01
N SER A 225 2.63 15.75 23.10
CA SER A 225 2.83 16.16 21.70
C SER A 225 3.65 15.21 20.81
N PHE A 226 4.08 14.05 21.31
CA PHE A 226 4.98 13.15 20.57
C PHE A 226 4.37 12.65 19.26
N CYS A 227 3.04 12.46 19.19
CA CYS A 227 2.32 12.14 17.94
C CYS A 227 2.50 13.21 16.85
N SER A 228 2.68 14.49 17.18
CA SER A 228 3.00 15.55 16.22
C SER A 228 4.50 15.64 15.93
N GLN A 229 5.36 15.42 16.92
CA GLN A 229 6.81 15.45 16.74
C GLN A 229 7.32 14.32 15.83
N MET A 230 6.61 13.19 15.77
CA MET A 230 6.94 12.06 14.89
C MET A 230 6.15 12.05 13.58
N CYS A 231 5.21 13.00 13.39
CA CYS A 231 4.40 13.03 12.17
C CYS A 231 5.24 13.42 10.94
N PRO A 232 5.35 12.58 9.90
CA PRO A 232 6.19 12.86 8.73
C PRO A 232 5.73 14.13 7.98
N ARG A 233 4.42 14.38 7.91
CA ARG A 233 3.88 15.61 7.32
C ARG A 233 4.25 16.85 8.13
N ALA A 234 4.13 16.79 9.47
CA ALA A 234 4.55 17.88 10.35
C ALA A 234 6.06 18.14 10.26
N LEU A 235 6.87 17.09 10.11
CA LEU A 235 8.31 17.18 9.95
C LEU A 235 8.73 17.76 8.58
N LEU A 236 7.88 17.66 7.56
CA LEU A 236 8.02 18.36 6.28
C LEU A 236 7.50 19.81 6.30
N GLY A 237 7.10 20.31 7.47
CA GLY A 237 6.62 21.70 7.62
C GLY A 237 5.12 21.88 7.37
N HIS A 238 4.37 20.79 7.14
CA HIS A 238 2.92 20.89 6.98
C HIS A 238 2.23 21.27 8.31
N PRO A 239 1.10 22.00 8.28
CA PRO A 239 0.44 22.50 9.49
C PRO A 239 -0.35 21.45 10.28
N ILE A 240 -0.19 20.17 9.99
CA ILE A 240 -0.88 19.10 10.71
C ILE A 240 -0.28 18.89 12.12
N ARG A 241 -1.14 18.87 13.13
CA ARG A 241 -0.76 18.71 14.55
C ARG A 241 -1.66 17.68 15.24
N PRO A 242 -1.38 16.37 15.11
CA PRO A 242 -2.18 15.32 15.75
C PRO A 242 -2.44 15.53 17.24
N ASN A 243 -1.48 16.09 17.99
CA ASN A 243 -1.65 16.39 19.42
C ASN A 243 -2.78 17.42 19.67
N LYS A 244 -2.92 18.43 18.80
CA LYS A 244 -3.99 19.44 18.93
C LYS A 244 -5.36 18.84 18.66
N ILE A 245 -5.44 17.97 17.64
CA ILE A 245 -6.64 17.21 17.31
C ILE A 245 -7.05 16.32 18.50
N MET A 246 -6.10 15.56 19.07
CA MET A 246 -6.34 14.73 20.26
C MET A 246 -6.79 15.54 21.47
N ARG A 247 -6.21 16.73 21.69
CA ARG A 247 -6.62 17.65 22.75
C ARG A 247 -8.05 18.12 22.55
N LYS A 248 -8.46 18.45 21.32
CA LYS A 248 -9.82 18.88 21.01
C LYS A 248 -10.81 17.74 21.26
N LEU A 249 -10.44 16.52 20.86
CA LEU A 249 -11.26 15.33 21.14
C LEU A 249 -11.41 15.09 22.66
N SER A 250 -10.33 15.29 23.44
CA SER A 250 -10.35 15.10 24.91
C SER A 250 -11.21 16.16 25.63
N SER A 251 -11.43 17.35 25.05
CA SER A 251 -12.30 18.38 25.64
C SER A 251 -13.78 18.01 25.59
N GLY A 252 -14.17 16.98 24.84
CA GLY A 252 -15.55 16.55 24.70
C GLY A 252 -16.38 17.34 23.70
N THR A 253 -15.74 18.20 22.89
CA THR A 253 -16.40 18.94 21.79
C THR A 253 -17.05 17.95 20.82
N PRO A 254 -18.31 18.13 20.43
CA PRO A 254 -18.98 17.32 19.42
C PRO A 254 -18.21 17.33 18.08
N ILE A 255 -18.17 16.20 17.39
CA ILE A 255 -17.38 16.06 16.13
C ILE A 255 -17.80 17.11 15.10
N GLY A 256 -19.10 17.40 14.94
CA GLY A 256 -19.60 18.42 14.00
C GLY A 256 -19.07 19.82 14.30
N GLU A 257 -18.96 20.20 15.56
CA GLU A 257 -18.38 21.48 15.98
C GLU A 257 -16.84 21.51 15.79
N MET A 258 -16.18 20.37 15.98
CA MET A 258 -14.73 20.24 15.77
C MET A 258 -14.32 20.57 14.33
N LEU A 259 -15.20 20.33 13.33
CA LEU A 259 -14.89 20.58 11.91
C LEU A 259 -14.65 22.06 11.60
N ASN A 260 -15.09 22.97 12.49
CA ASN A 260 -14.84 24.41 12.37
C ASN A 260 -13.46 24.83 12.91
N ASP A 261 -12.79 23.98 13.67
CA ASP A 261 -11.49 24.29 14.26
C ASP A 261 -10.38 24.17 13.20
N PRO A 262 -9.50 25.19 13.05
CA PRO A 262 -8.42 25.19 12.06
C PRO A 262 -7.44 24.03 12.23
N ASP A 263 -7.08 23.65 13.48
CA ASP A 263 -6.17 22.52 13.73
C ASP A 263 -6.84 21.21 13.33
N VAL A 264 -8.15 21.05 13.52
CA VAL A 264 -8.92 19.86 13.13
C VAL A 264 -9.06 19.76 11.61
N ARG A 265 -9.26 20.88 10.89
CA ARG A 265 -9.29 20.89 9.42
C ARG A 265 -7.99 20.36 8.80
N ASN A 266 -6.86 20.54 9.49
CA ASN A 266 -5.57 20.00 9.07
C ASN A 266 -5.50 18.45 9.14
N ALA A 267 -6.48 17.77 9.73
CA ALA A 267 -6.60 16.30 9.62
C ALA A 267 -6.71 15.84 8.15
N ALA A 268 -7.21 16.69 7.25
CA ALA A 268 -7.25 16.43 5.81
C ALA A 268 -5.85 16.16 5.19
N LEU A 269 -4.78 16.64 5.83
CA LEU A 269 -3.39 16.45 5.40
C LEU A 269 -2.78 15.12 5.88
N CYS A 270 -3.51 14.32 6.65
CA CYS A 270 -3.00 13.05 7.18
C CYS A 270 -2.75 12.04 6.06
N CYS A 271 -1.53 11.50 5.98
CA CYS A 271 -1.17 10.38 5.07
C CYS A 271 -1.51 9.00 5.64
N GLU A 272 -2.07 8.94 6.84
CA GLU A 272 -2.55 7.71 7.50
C GLU A 272 -1.47 6.64 7.75
N CYS A 273 -0.19 7.02 7.76
CA CYS A 273 0.95 6.10 7.94
C CYS A 273 1.01 5.36 9.29
N GLY A 274 0.23 5.76 10.29
CA GLY A 274 0.12 5.05 11.58
C GLY A 274 1.21 5.36 12.61
N ILE A 275 2.28 6.07 12.28
CA ILE A 275 3.41 6.29 13.21
C ILE A 275 3.00 7.00 14.51
N CYS A 276 2.10 7.97 14.43
CA CYS A 276 1.61 8.71 15.61
C CYS A 276 0.83 7.84 16.59
N GLU A 277 0.24 6.74 16.11
CA GLU A 277 -0.58 5.81 16.88
C GLU A 277 0.23 4.61 17.36
N ILE A 278 0.90 3.92 16.43
CA ILE A 278 1.55 2.63 16.69
C ILE A 278 2.90 2.83 17.38
N TYR A 279 3.65 3.85 16.97
CA TYR A 279 5.00 4.08 17.46
C TYR A 279 5.10 5.21 18.52
N ALA A 280 4.49 6.38 18.23
CA ALA A 280 4.74 7.58 18.99
C ALA A 280 3.90 7.70 20.27
N CYS A 281 2.64 7.21 20.29
CA CYS A 281 1.79 7.41 21.45
C CYS A 281 2.17 6.48 22.62
N PRO A 282 2.71 7.01 23.76
CA PRO A 282 3.06 6.17 24.91
C PRO A 282 1.82 5.62 25.63
N MET A 283 0.64 6.24 25.43
CA MET A 283 -0.61 5.87 26.08
C MET A 283 -1.49 4.95 25.23
N GLY A 284 -1.01 4.48 24.06
CA GLY A 284 -1.77 3.61 23.17
C GLY A 284 -3.03 4.23 22.57
N LEU A 285 -3.11 5.57 22.53
CA LEU A 285 -4.23 6.29 21.91
C LEU A 285 -4.22 6.13 20.38
N LYS A 286 -5.31 6.57 19.72
CA LYS A 286 -5.58 6.35 18.31
C LYS A 286 -5.52 7.63 17.42
N PRO A 287 -4.40 8.42 17.41
CA PRO A 287 -4.36 9.67 16.66
C PRO A 287 -4.56 9.49 15.15
N ARG A 288 -3.99 8.43 14.53
CA ARG A 288 -4.21 8.13 13.10
C ARG A 288 -5.68 7.84 12.81
N THR A 289 -6.29 6.97 13.62
CA THR A 289 -7.68 6.55 13.44
C THR A 289 -8.62 7.74 13.60
N VAL A 290 -8.37 8.63 14.58
CA VAL A 290 -9.11 9.88 14.77
C VAL A 290 -8.93 10.82 13.56
N ASN A 291 -7.69 11.01 13.07
CA ASN A 291 -7.44 11.84 11.89
C ASN A 291 -8.15 11.29 10.64
N SER A 292 -8.13 9.97 10.42
CA SER A 292 -8.83 9.33 9.30
C SER A 292 -10.34 9.51 9.39
N MET A 293 -10.91 9.38 10.60
CA MET A 293 -12.33 9.66 10.84
C MET A 293 -12.69 11.12 10.51
N LEU A 294 -11.93 12.06 11.06
CA LEU A 294 -12.17 13.50 10.80
C LEU A 294 -11.98 13.87 9.33
N LYS A 295 -11.00 13.28 8.66
CA LYS A 295 -10.80 13.46 7.21
C LYS A 295 -12.02 13.03 6.39
N LYS A 296 -12.67 11.93 6.78
CA LYS A 296 -13.93 11.47 6.16
C LYS A 296 -15.10 12.43 6.45
N GLU A 297 -15.23 12.90 7.69
CA GLU A 297 -16.28 13.85 8.05
C GLU A 297 -16.08 15.21 7.35
N LEU A 298 -14.84 15.70 7.25
CA LEU A 298 -14.51 16.91 6.47
C LEU A 298 -14.90 16.75 5.00
N ALA A 299 -14.59 15.59 4.40
CA ALA A 299 -14.95 15.30 3.01
C ALA A 299 -16.47 15.25 2.80
N LYS A 300 -17.24 14.63 3.72
CA LYS A 300 -18.70 14.62 3.69
C LYS A 300 -19.30 16.02 3.80
N ALA A 301 -18.69 16.89 4.62
CA ALA A 301 -19.08 18.28 4.77
C ALA A 301 -18.60 19.20 3.61
N GLY A 302 -17.93 18.66 2.61
CA GLY A 302 -17.37 19.44 1.49
C GLY A 302 -16.19 20.35 1.88
N ILE A 303 -15.63 20.18 3.09
CA ILE A 303 -14.54 21.00 3.61
C ILE A 303 -13.22 20.43 3.09
N ARG A 304 -12.54 21.21 2.24
CA ARG A 304 -11.21 20.89 1.72
C ARG A 304 -10.16 21.79 2.37
N TYR A 305 -8.94 21.25 2.50
CA TYR A 305 -7.80 22.07 2.91
C TYR A 305 -7.52 23.15 1.87
N GLN A 306 -7.48 24.41 2.32
CA GLN A 306 -7.09 25.55 1.50
C GLN A 306 -5.68 25.97 1.88
N ARG A 307 -4.76 25.88 0.92
CA ARG A 307 -3.38 26.31 1.12
C ARG A 307 -3.31 27.83 1.07
N PRO A 308 -2.74 28.48 2.12
CA PRO A 308 -2.48 29.91 2.08
C PRO A 308 -1.53 30.27 0.93
N GLU A 309 -1.79 31.39 0.26
CA GLU A 309 -0.91 31.91 -0.79
C GLU A 309 0.36 32.51 -0.20
N GLY A 310 1.47 32.45 -0.94
CA GLY A 310 2.74 33.06 -0.56
C GLY A 310 3.47 32.38 0.61
N VAL A 311 2.97 31.25 1.12
CA VAL A 311 3.65 30.50 2.20
C VAL A 311 4.61 29.50 1.60
N GLU A 312 5.89 29.64 1.94
CA GLU A 312 6.92 28.66 1.65
C GLU A 312 6.98 27.61 2.79
N TYR A 313 7.03 26.34 2.41
CA TYR A 313 7.08 25.23 3.34
C TYR A 313 8.49 24.61 3.36
N THR A 314 9.09 24.57 4.53
CA THR A 314 10.42 23.99 4.75
C THR A 314 10.37 22.88 5.76
N ALA A 315 11.21 21.86 5.54
CA ALA A 315 11.33 20.76 6.51
C ALA A 315 11.89 21.27 7.84
N ARG A 316 11.38 20.72 8.93
CA ARG A 316 11.83 21.10 10.28
C ARG A 316 13.26 20.61 10.54
N PRO A 317 14.09 21.42 11.24
CA PRO A 317 15.48 21.06 11.53
C PRO A 317 15.63 19.72 12.27
N GLU A 318 14.69 19.41 13.20
CA GLU A 318 14.69 18.19 13.98
C GLU A 318 14.34 16.91 13.20
N ARG A 319 13.91 17.02 11.91
CA ARG A 319 13.45 15.90 11.10
C ARG A 319 14.46 14.75 11.03
N GLY A 320 15.74 15.06 10.89
CA GLY A 320 16.81 14.06 10.82
C GLY A 320 16.90 13.18 12.08
N MET A 321 16.58 13.73 13.25
CA MET A 321 16.60 13.04 14.55
C MET A 321 15.28 12.32 14.88
N ARG A 322 14.24 12.46 14.04
CA ARG A 322 12.91 11.90 14.25
C ARG A 322 12.56 10.76 13.28
N LYS A 323 13.55 10.18 12.64
CA LYS A 323 13.41 9.01 11.78
C LYS A 323 13.24 7.76 12.66
N ALA A 324 12.05 7.12 12.58
CA ALA A 324 11.77 5.89 13.34
C ALA A 324 12.40 4.67 12.67
N PRO A 325 13.29 3.91 13.32
CA PRO A 325 13.87 2.69 12.74
C PRO A 325 12.80 1.65 12.42
N THR A 326 12.87 1.03 11.23
CA THR A 326 11.85 0.09 10.73
C THR A 326 11.63 -1.08 11.69
N GLU A 327 12.71 -1.67 12.24
CA GLU A 327 12.65 -2.77 13.19
C GLU A 327 11.86 -2.41 14.48
N ARG A 328 12.08 -1.21 15.00
CA ARG A 328 11.31 -0.74 16.16
C ARG A 328 9.84 -0.51 15.83
N VAL A 329 9.56 -0.07 14.61
CA VAL A 329 8.16 0.07 14.13
C VAL A 329 7.51 -1.29 14.02
N ALA A 330 8.16 -2.30 13.46
CA ALA A 330 7.67 -3.68 13.38
C ALA A 330 7.38 -4.27 14.76
N SER A 331 8.31 -4.10 15.70
CA SER A 331 8.13 -4.54 17.10
C SER A 331 6.93 -3.86 17.75
N ARG A 332 6.79 -2.53 17.62
CA ARG A 332 5.63 -1.77 18.15
C ARG A 332 4.31 -2.12 17.44
N ALA A 333 4.37 -2.51 16.18
CA ALA A 333 3.21 -3.03 15.45
C ALA A 333 2.78 -4.42 15.94
N GLY A 334 3.64 -5.13 16.68
CA GLY A 334 3.39 -6.48 17.19
C GLY A 334 3.72 -7.58 16.17
N VAL A 335 4.60 -7.28 15.21
CA VAL A 335 5.02 -8.21 14.16
C VAL A 335 6.53 -8.43 14.12
N GLY A 336 7.25 -7.97 15.13
CA GLY A 336 8.72 -8.09 15.21
C GLY A 336 9.22 -9.54 15.16
N ALA A 337 8.45 -10.50 15.65
CA ALA A 337 8.82 -11.92 15.58
C ALA A 337 8.93 -12.46 14.14
N TYR A 338 8.21 -11.84 13.18
CA TYR A 338 8.18 -12.25 11.78
C TYR A 338 9.19 -11.48 10.91
N GLU A 339 9.89 -10.48 11.45
CA GLU A 339 10.74 -9.57 10.66
C GLU A 339 11.96 -10.28 10.04
N ASN A 340 12.44 -11.33 10.69
CA ASN A 340 13.59 -12.11 10.23
C ASN A 340 13.22 -13.32 9.36
N LEU A 341 11.93 -13.47 9.01
CA LEU A 341 11.52 -14.54 8.08
C LEU A 341 12.14 -14.27 6.71
N LYS A 342 12.96 -15.22 6.27
CA LYS A 342 13.49 -15.19 4.90
C LYS A 342 12.37 -15.61 3.95
N ILE A 343 12.13 -14.79 2.95
CA ILE A 343 11.18 -15.06 1.87
C ILE A 343 12.00 -15.18 0.59
N ASP A 344 12.58 -16.34 0.37
CA ASP A 344 13.33 -16.66 -0.84
C ASP A 344 12.49 -17.50 -1.83
N ASP A 345 11.41 -18.13 -1.37
CA ASP A 345 10.50 -18.93 -2.20
C ASP A 345 9.64 -18.03 -3.11
N PHE A 346 9.44 -18.51 -4.32
CA PHE A 346 8.60 -17.87 -5.34
C PHE A 346 7.72 -18.89 -6.02
N PHE A 347 6.41 -18.60 -6.11
CA PHE A 347 5.45 -19.39 -6.88
C PHE A 347 4.71 -18.54 -7.89
N SER A 348 4.64 -19.03 -9.12
CA SER A 348 3.85 -18.40 -10.18
C SER A 348 2.74 -19.33 -10.61
N VAL A 349 1.50 -18.92 -10.40
CA VAL A 349 0.35 -19.69 -10.90
C VAL A 349 0.16 -19.42 -12.38
N ASN A 350 0.12 -20.51 -13.17
CA ASN A 350 -0.24 -20.41 -14.58
C ASN A 350 -1.75 -20.10 -14.69
N PRO A 351 -2.18 -19.05 -15.43
CA PRO A 351 -3.60 -18.76 -15.63
C PRO A 351 -4.42 -19.93 -16.19
N GLU A 352 -3.79 -20.83 -16.94
CA GLU A 352 -4.45 -22.00 -17.51
C GLU A 352 -4.74 -23.09 -16.48
N GLU A 353 -4.02 -23.10 -15.36
CA GLU A 353 -4.16 -24.08 -14.26
C GLU A 353 -4.99 -23.50 -13.09
N ALA A 354 -5.34 -22.22 -13.19
CA ALA A 354 -6.10 -21.54 -12.16
C ALA A 354 -7.56 -21.99 -12.14
N GLY A 355 -8.12 -22.08 -10.92
CA GLY A 355 -9.55 -22.22 -10.70
C GLY A 355 -10.34 -20.94 -10.95
N CYS A 356 -11.55 -20.85 -10.41
CA CYS A 356 -12.39 -19.67 -10.53
C CYS A 356 -11.74 -18.44 -9.91
N VAL A 357 -11.91 -17.27 -10.58
CA VAL A 357 -11.44 -15.97 -10.08
C VAL A 357 -12.60 -14.98 -9.98
N ARG A 358 -12.54 -14.03 -9.05
CA ARG A 358 -13.46 -12.90 -8.96
C ARG A 358 -12.71 -11.58 -9.08
N LEU A 359 -13.08 -10.78 -10.08
CA LEU A 359 -12.50 -9.48 -10.35
C LEU A 359 -13.47 -8.39 -9.90
N SER A 360 -13.14 -7.71 -8.80
CA SER A 360 -13.92 -6.54 -8.37
C SER A 360 -13.92 -5.47 -9.46
N LEU A 361 -15.07 -4.89 -9.75
CA LEU A 361 -15.18 -3.76 -10.68
C LEU A 361 -14.53 -2.49 -10.12
N ARG A 362 -14.36 -2.41 -8.80
CA ARG A 362 -13.59 -1.36 -8.13
C ARG A 362 -12.21 -1.88 -7.70
N GLN A 363 -11.20 -1.64 -8.49
CA GLN A 363 -9.82 -2.10 -8.22
C GLN A 363 -8.96 -1.07 -7.47
N GLY A 364 -9.44 0.16 -7.26
CA GLY A 364 -8.67 1.23 -6.61
C GLY A 364 -9.53 2.43 -6.24
N ILE A 365 -8.90 3.61 -6.15
CA ILE A 365 -9.56 4.88 -5.77
C ILE A 365 -10.45 5.41 -6.91
N GLY A 366 -10.16 5.03 -8.17
CA GLY A 366 -10.88 5.48 -9.35
C GLY A 366 -12.34 5.01 -9.40
N ALA A 367 -13.04 5.44 -10.45
CA ALA A 367 -14.39 4.99 -10.74
C ALA A 367 -14.41 3.47 -10.94
N PRO A 368 -15.48 2.77 -10.52
CA PRO A 368 -15.66 1.36 -10.87
C PRO A 368 -15.72 1.19 -12.40
N SER A 369 -15.14 0.11 -12.89
CA SER A 369 -15.21 -0.25 -14.31
C SER A 369 -16.62 -0.74 -14.66
N VAL A 370 -17.04 -0.55 -15.91
CA VAL A 370 -18.33 -1.01 -16.43
C VAL A 370 -18.09 -2.26 -17.27
N PRO A 371 -18.80 -3.38 -17.03
CA PRO A 371 -18.67 -4.59 -17.82
C PRO A 371 -18.90 -4.33 -19.32
N THR A 372 -18.06 -4.91 -20.18
CA THR A 372 -18.18 -4.90 -21.65
C THR A 372 -18.59 -6.26 -22.21
N VAL A 373 -18.72 -7.26 -21.34
CA VAL A 373 -19.17 -8.62 -21.62
C VAL A 373 -20.50 -8.89 -20.94
N LYS A 374 -21.19 -9.97 -21.32
CA LYS A 374 -22.46 -10.40 -20.76
C LYS A 374 -22.30 -11.66 -19.92
N ASP A 375 -23.26 -11.91 -19.05
CA ASP A 375 -23.35 -13.18 -18.32
C ASP A 375 -23.42 -14.36 -19.30
N GLY A 376 -22.60 -15.39 -19.06
CA GLY A 376 -22.47 -16.54 -19.93
C GLY A 376 -21.46 -16.41 -21.07
N ASP A 377 -20.91 -15.24 -21.34
CA ASP A 377 -19.92 -15.07 -22.42
C ASP A 377 -18.63 -15.85 -22.13
N PRO A 378 -18.07 -16.56 -23.12
CA PRO A 378 -16.72 -17.12 -23.02
C PRO A 378 -15.68 -16.02 -23.21
N VAL A 379 -14.62 -16.01 -22.37
CA VAL A 379 -13.51 -15.07 -22.46
C VAL A 379 -12.16 -15.79 -22.41
N LYS A 380 -11.16 -15.19 -23.04
CA LYS A 380 -9.77 -15.64 -22.99
C LYS A 380 -8.96 -14.79 -22.01
N ALA A 381 -7.95 -15.39 -21.39
CA ALA A 381 -7.00 -14.63 -20.58
C ALA A 381 -6.39 -13.48 -21.39
N GLY A 382 -6.34 -12.28 -20.80
CA GLY A 382 -5.90 -11.05 -21.47
C GLY A 382 -7.01 -10.27 -22.18
N GLU A 383 -8.19 -10.85 -22.41
CA GLU A 383 -9.31 -10.16 -23.05
C GLU A 383 -9.90 -9.07 -22.14
N ARG A 384 -10.24 -7.91 -22.72
CA ARG A 384 -10.88 -6.82 -21.96
C ARG A 384 -12.33 -7.17 -21.62
N ILE A 385 -12.66 -7.21 -20.35
CA ILE A 385 -13.98 -7.57 -19.81
C ILE A 385 -14.74 -6.41 -19.17
N ALA A 386 -14.05 -5.31 -18.82
CA ALA A 386 -14.70 -4.10 -18.36
C ALA A 386 -13.87 -2.86 -18.73
N ALA A 387 -14.55 -1.76 -19.00
CA ALA A 387 -13.96 -0.48 -19.40
C ALA A 387 -14.10 0.58 -18.29
N CYS A 388 -13.17 1.53 -18.29
CA CYS A 388 -13.31 2.73 -17.47
C CYS A 388 -14.45 3.60 -18.02
N PRO A 389 -15.36 4.15 -17.16
CA PRO A 389 -16.38 5.08 -17.62
C PRO A 389 -15.76 6.31 -18.30
N GLU A 390 -16.41 6.82 -19.35
CA GLU A 390 -15.95 8.02 -20.04
C GLU A 390 -15.78 9.20 -19.08
N LYS A 391 -14.73 9.99 -19.30
CA LYS A 391 -14.37 11.17 -18.49
C LYS A 391 -14.11 10.90 -17.00
N SER A 392 -13.89 9.62 -16.64
CA SER A 392 -13.55 9.21 -15.28
C SER A 392 -12.10 8.74 -15.19
N LEU A 393 -11.47 8.91 -14.02
CA LEU A 393 -10.23 8.22 -13.72
C LEU A 393 -10.56 6.81 -13.21
N GLY A 394 -10.03 5.81 -13.86
CA GLY A 394 -10.25 4.40 -13.51
C GLY A 394 -9.27 3.50 -14.26
N SER A 395 -9.48 2.20 -14.20
CA SER A 395 -8.66 1.23 -14.94
C SER A 395 -9.56 0.22 -15.65
N GLU A 396 -9.18 -0.17 -16.85
CA GLU A 396 -9.80 -1.30 -17.54
C GLU A 396 -9.54 -2.61 -16.78
N LEU A 397 -10.46 -3.57 -16.92
CA LEU A 397 -10.28 -4.93 -16.43
C LEU A 397 -10.11 -5.88 -17.62
N HIS A 398 -9.14 -6.77 -17.47
CA HIS A 398 -8.88 -7.86 -18.40
C HIS A 398 -9.10 -9.19 -17.69
N ALA A 399 -9.61 -10.17 -18.38
CA ALA A 399 -9.76 -11.52 -17.89
C ALA A 399 -8.40 -12.06 -17.46
N SER A 400 -8.26 -12.44 -16.18
CA SER A 400 -7.00 -12.96 -15.66
C SER A 400 -6.81 -14.46 -15.93
N VAL A 401 -7.90 -15.14 -16.32
CA VAL A 401 -7.95 -16.54 -16.72
C VAL A 401 -8.94 -16.70 -17.88
N SER A 402 -8.86 -17.79 -18.63
CA SER A 402 -9.87 -18.15 -19.63
C SER A 402 -11.03 -18.91 -18.98
N GLY A 403 -12.26 -18.63 -19.40
CA GLY A 403 -13.44 -19.29 -18.85
C GLY A 403 -14.75 -18.63 -19.26
N THR A 404 -15.82 -18.94 -18.53
CA THR A 404 -17.16 -18.37 -18.72
C THR A 404 -17.44 -17.29 -17.69
N VAL A 405 -17.89 -16.14 -18.14
CA VAL A 405 -18.23 -14.98 -17.30
C VAL A 405 -19.52 -15.22 -16.53
N SER A 406 -19.54 -14.82 -15.27
CA SER A 406 -20.74 -14.62 -14.47
C SER A 406 -20.68 -13.24 -13.83
N ILE A 407 -21.68 -12.40 -14.07
CA ILE A 407 -21.72 -11.03 -13.56
C ILE A 407 -22.53 -11.01 -12.27
N ASP A 408 -21.97 -10.42 -11.23
CA ASP A 408 -22.66 -10.20 -9.96
C ASP A 408 -23.93 -9.34 -10.18
N PRO A 409 -25.10 -9.76 -9.69
CA PRO A 409 -26.34 -9.00 -9.88
C PRO A 409 -26.29 -7.57 -9.32
N ASP A 410 -25.53 -7.34 -8.26
CA ASP A 410 -25.34 -6.02 -7.65
C ASP A 410 -24.24 -5.20 -8.35
N GLY A 411 -23.59 -5.77 -9.38
CA GLY A 411 -22.53 -5.11 -10.15
C GLY A 411 -21.25 -4.86 -9.35
N ALA A 412 -20.94 -5.70 -8.37
CA ALA A 412 -19.72 -5.54 -7.55
C ALA A 412 -18.50 -6.21 -8.18
N TYR A 413 -18.67 -7.32 -8.91
CA TYR A 413 -17.58 -8.09 -9.49
C TYR A 413 -18.01 -8.86 -10.77
N ILE A 414 -16.99 -9.32 -11.50
CA ILE A 414 -17.10 -10.33 -12.55
C ILE A 414 -16.39 -11.59 -12.04
N GLU A 415 -17.09 -12.72 -12.04
CA GLU A 415 -16.52 -14.04 -11.80
C GLU A 415 -16.21 -14.72 -13.15
N ILE A 416 -15.04 -15.35 -13.26
CA ILE A 416 -14.68 -16.17 -14.42
C ILE A 416 -14.54 -17.61 -13.94
N ARG A 417 -15.43 -18.48 -14.45
CA ARG A 417 -15.47 -19.90 -14.14
C ARG A 417 -14.66 -20.69 -15.15
N THR A 418 -13.56 -21.27 -14.71
CA THR A 418 -12.65 -22.06 -15.58
C THR A 418 -13.11 -23.50 -15.74
N GLY A 419 -14.02 -23.99 -14.88
CA GLY A 419 -14.38 -25.41 -14.81
C GLY A 419 -13.28 -26.30 -14.16
N LYS A 420 -12.20 -25.68 -13.66
CA LYS A 420 -11.08 -26.35 -13.01
C LYS A 420 -11.09 -26.08 -11.50
N SER A 421 -10.58 -27.04 -10.72
CA SER A 421 -10.18 -26.80 -9.34
C SER A 421 -8.77 -26.20 -9.33
N TRP A 422 -8.44 -25.44 -8.27
CA TRP A 422 -7.08 -24.98 -8.05
C TRP A 422 -6.15 -26.18 -7.88
N SER A 423 -5.10 -26.25 -8.69
CA SER A 423 -4.06 -27.27 -8.62
C SER A 423 -2.69 -26.60 -8.67
N TYR A 424 -1.75 -27.09 -7.87
CA TYR A 424 -0.44 -26.47 -7.72
C TYR A 424 0.65 -27.55 -7.83
N GLU A 425 1.45 -27.49 -8.87
CA GLU A 425 2.78 -28.12 -8.87
C GLU A 425 3.81 -27.10 -8.40
N LYS A 426 4.64 -27.49 -7.42
CA LYS A 426 5.81 -26.67 -7.05
C LYS A 426 6.68 -26.54 -8.30
N GLN A 427 6.76 -25.34 -8.85
CA GLN A 427 7.84 -25.02 -9.78
C GLN A 427 9.11 -24.88 -8.95
N GLU A 428 10.05 -25.79 -9.12
CA GLU A 428 11.39 -25.63 -8.57
C GLU A 428 12.02 -24.35 -9.15
N PRO A 429 12.78 -23.59 -8.33
CA PRO A 429 13.30 -22.29 -8.69
C PRO A 429 14.29 -22.30 -9.86
#